data_1f7f58b845a4e8f732128640a72f597b
#
_entry.id   1f7f58b845a4e8f732128640a72f597b
#
_cell.length_a   1.000
_cell.length_b   1.000
_cell.length_c   1.000
_cell.angle_alpha   90.00
_cell.angle_beta   90.00
_cell.angle_gamma   90.00
#
_symmetry.space_group_name_H-M   'P 1'
#
loop_
_entity.id
_entity.type
_entity.pdbx_description
1 polymer ?
#
loop_
_entity_poly.entity_id
_entity_poly.type
_entity_poly.pdbx_seq_one_letter_code
_entity_poly.pdbx_strand_id
1 'polypeptide(L)'
;ARLNVTPILNDLLYLTCSDKLLKKYFPDSWEQVKRDCAGGVKDLRLFEKVPFLLPQPSLKLRRTIDQCFLKAGVVPDIFLEAQSTELFMSLYPYNYGAFFSTQMRLQSFLKDNPDANVFPLIMDGRMVQHRLVLAYHEDRYLPEYAFDFIEITKEVFDRLSRVRPVP
;
A
#
# COMPACT_ATOMS: atom_id res chain seq x y z
N ALA A 1 15.89 -15.07 -23.52
CA ALA A 1 15.56 -15.87 -22.33
C ALA A 1 14.06 -15.77 -22.08
N ARG A 2 13.39 -16.90 -22.01
CA ARG A 2 11.93 -16.97 -21.78
C ARG A 2 11.65 -17.00 -20.29
N LEU A 3 10.74 -16.11 -19.82
CA LEU A 3 10.33 -16.06 -18.43
C LEU A 3 8.97 -16.71 -18.27
N ASN A 4 8.87 -17.64 -17.33
CA ASN A 4 7.60 -18.07 -16.79
C ASN A 4 7.18 -17.06 -15.72
N VAL A 5 5.99 -16.47 -15.86
CA VAL A 5 5.47 -15.44 -14.94
C VAL A 5 4.09 -15.84 -14.47
N THR A 6 3.96 -16.13 -13.20
CA THR A 6 2.69 -16.50 -12.55
C THR A 6 2.26 -15.43 -11.56
N PRO A 7 1.07 -14.82 -11.71
CA PRO A 7 0.53 -13.94 -10.66
C PRO A 7 0.28 -14.74 -9.37
N ILE A 8 0.71 -14.19 -8.23
CA ILE A 8 0.53 -14.86 -6.92
C ILE A 8 -0.34 -14.05 -5.96
N LEU A 9 -0.37 -12.73 -6.10
CA LEU A 9 -1.19 -11.87 -5.25
C LEU A 9 -1.51 -10.55 -5.97
N ASN A 10 -2.76 -10.10 -5.87
CA ASN A 10 -3.15 -8.73 -6.12
C ASN A 10 -3.34 -8.03 -4.78
N ASP A 11 -2.27 -7.45 -4.26
CA ASP A 11 -2.27 -6.80 -2.95
C ASP A 11 -2.94 -5.42 -3.04
N LEU A 12 -3.89 -5.15 -2.15
CA LEU A 12 -4.67 -3.92 -2.17
C LEU A 12 -3.89 -2.78 -1.54
N LEU A 13 -4.02 -1.58 -2.09
CA LEU A 13 -3.32 -0.39 -1.62
C LEU A 13 -4.21 0.47 -0.73
N TYR A 14 -3.65 0.92 0.38
CA TYR A 14 -4.31 1.74 1.40
C TYR A 14 -3.50 3.01 1.67
N LEU A 15 -4.22 4.10 1.93
CA LEU A 15 -3.67 5.29 2.55
C LEU A 15 -3.74 5.15 4.07
N THR A 16 -2.62 5.36 4.75
CA THR A 16 -2.49 5.20 6.20
C THR A 16 -2.11 6.52 6.85
N CYS A 17 -2.82 6.91 7.90
CA CYS A 17 -2.52 8.11 8.69
C CYS A 17 -3.09 8.01 10.11
N SER A 18 -2.61 8.87 11.01
CA SER A 18 -3.09 8.96 12.39
C SER A 18 -4.23 9.96 12.54
N ASP A 19 -5.01 9.83 13.61
CA ASP A 19 -5.98 10.85 14.02
C ASP A 19 -5.30 12.20 14.29
N LYS A 20 -4.06 12.20 14.83
CA LYS A 20 -3.30 13.44 15.06
C LYS A 20 -3.00 14.17 13.76
N LEU A 21 -2.64 13.42 12.71
CA LEU A 21 -2.38 13.98 11.39
C LEU A 21 -3.68 14.55 10.79
N LEU A 22 -4.79 13.81 10.88
CA LEU A 22 -6.10 14.28 10.41
C LEU A 22 -6.52 15.57 11.14
N LYS A 23 -6.42 15.63 12.47
CA LYS A 23 -6.74 16.81 13.26
C LYS A 23 -5.88 18.03 12.88
N LYS A 24 -4.61 17.80 12.56
CA LYS A 24 -3.69 18.89 12.18
C LYS A 24 -4.07 19.51 10.84
N TYR A 25 -4.45 18.73 9.86
CA TYR A 25 -4.72 19.20 8.50
C TYR A 25 -6.21 19.42 8.20
N PHE A 26 -7.10 18.88 9.03
CA PHE A 26 -8.56 19.03 8.95
C PHE A 26 -9.16 19.38 10.31
N PRO A 27 -8.75 20.52 10.95
CA PRO A 27 -9.08 20.82 12.34
C PRO A 27 -10.59 20.81 12.61
N ASP A 28 -11.38 21.30 11.67
CA ASP A 28 -12.83 21.44 11.83
C ASP A 28 -13.64 20.27 11.22
N SER A 29 -12.99 19.36 10.51
CA SER A 29 -13.67 18.30 9.73
C SER A 29 -13.00 16.93 9.78
N TRP A 30 -12.03 16.72 10.64
CA TRP A 30 -11.25 15.46 10.67
C TRP A 30 -12.10 14.19 10.87
N GLU A 31 -13.16 14.28 11.71
CA GLU A 31 -14.07 13.16 11.92
C GLU A 31 -14.91 12.86 10.68
N GLN A 32 -15.32 13.90 9.96
CA GLN A 32 -16.05 13.74 8.69
C GLN A 32 -15.14 13.11 7.63
N VAL A 33 -13.91 13.62 7.50
CA VAL A 33 -12.90 13.04 6.60
C VAL A 33 -12.66 11.56 6.93
N LYS A 34 -12.53 11.22 8.19
CA LYS A 34 -12.36 9.83 8.65
C LYS A 34 -13.55 8.95 8.24
N ARG A 35 -14.78 9.42 8.46
CA ARG A 35 -16.01 8.69 8.06
C ARG A 35 -16.10 8.53 6.54
N ASP A 36 -15.87 9.59 5.79
CA ASP A 36 -16.00 9.59 4.32
C ASP A 36 -14.94 8.70 3.66
N CYS A 37 -13.73 8.65 4.22
CA CYS A 37 -12.63 7.83 3.72
C CYS A 37 -12.70 6.37 4.17
N ALA A 38 -13.52 6.01 5.17
CA ALA A 38 -13.64 4.63 5.65
C ALA A 38 -14.07 3.65 4.52
N GLY A 39 -14.93 4.09 3.61
CA GLY A 39 -15.32 3.33 2.42
C GLY A 39 -14.33 3.41 1.25
N GLY A 40 -13.26 4.14 1.41
CA GLY A 40 -12.17 4.33 0.46
C GLY A 40 -11.96 5.76 0.02
N VAL A 41 -10.71 6.12 -0.18
CA VAL A 41 -10.29 7.41 -0.74
C VAL A 41 -10.47 7.37 -2.24
N LYS A 42 -11.43 8.12 -2.74
CA LYS A 42 -11.78 8.23 -4.17
C LYS A 42 -11.12 9.41 -4.86
N ASP A 43 -10.66 10.39 -4.08
CA ASP A 43 -10.05 11.61 -4.59
C ASP A 43 -8.89 12.05 -3.68
N LEU A 44 -7.67 11.91 -4.18
CA LEU A 44 -6.46 12.32 -3.45
C LEU A 44 -6.32 13.83 -3.29
N ARG A 45 -7.11 14.66 -3.98
CA ARG A 45 -7.13 16.13 -3.77
C ARG A 45 -7.50 16.48 -2.34
N LEU A 46 -8.30 15.65 -1.67
CA LEU A 46 -8.63 15.82 -0.27
C LEU A 46 -7.38 15.91 0.61
N PHE A 47 -6.32 15.17 0.25
CA PHE A 47 -5.05 15.10 0.99
C PHE A 47 -3.94 15.99 0.40
N GLU A 48 -4.25 16.91 -0.50
CA GLU A 48 -3.25 17.76 -1.19
C GLU A 48 -2.31 18.50 -0.24
N LYS A 49 -2.81 18.94 0.92
CA LYS A 49 -2.04 19.68 1.93
C LYS A 49 -1.36 18.79 2.97
N VAL A 50 -1.62 17.49 2.93
CA VAL A 50 -1.03 16.53 3.88
C VAL A 50 0.33 16.10 3.36
N PRO A 51 1.41 16.15 4.17
CA PRO A 51 2.70 15.64 3.76
C PRO A 51 2.68 14.11 3.65
N PHE A 52 3.47 13.59 2.72
CA PHE A 52 3.56 12.16 2.45
C PHE A 52 4.95 11.59 2.70
N LEU A 53 4.97 10.36 3.18
CA LEU A 53 6.14 9.50 3.17
C LEU A 53 5.98 8.54 1.99
N LEU A 54 6.83 8.63 0.99
CA LEU A 54 6.68 7.89 -0.26
C LEU A 54 7.85 6.96 -0.55
N PRO A 55 7.59 5.80 -1.19
CA PRO A 55 8.66 4.96 -1.71
C PRO A 55 9.51 5.73 -2.73
N GLN A 56 10.79 5.36 -2.87
CA GLN A 56 11.66 5.95 -3.89
C GLN A 56 11.12 5.75 -5.32
N PRO A 57 11.38 6.68 -6.26
CA PRO A 57 10.85 6.64 -7.63
C PRO A 57 11.21 5.38 -8.43
N SER A 58 12.30 4.70 -8.08
CA SER A 58 12.73 3.45 -8.73
C SER A 58 11.80 2.26 -8.44
N LEU A 59 11.01 2.33 -7.35
CA LEU A 59 10.16 1.22 -6.91
C LEU A 59 8.84 1.17 -7.70
N LYS A 60 8.40 -0.05 -8.03
CA LYS A 60 7.14 -0.28 -8.75
C LYS A 60 5.93 0.27 -7.99
N LEU A 61 5.91 0.12 -6.66
CA LEU A 61 4.84 0.65 -5.81
C LEU A 61 4.72 2.17 -5.96
N ARG A 62 5.86 2.91 -5.99
CA ARG A 62 5.87 4.35 -6.20
C ARG A 62 5.24 4.73 -7.54
N ARG A 63 5.53 4.02 -8.61
CA ARG A 63 4.92 4.30 -9.93
C ARG A 63 3.40 4.17 -9.89
N THR A 64 2.87 3.19 -9.16
CA THR A 64 1.43 3.03 -8.97
C THR A 64 0.84 4.21 -8.20
N ILE A 65 1.50 4.66 -7.13
CA ILE A 65 1.10 5.81 -6.32
C ILE A 65 1.13 7.10 -7.15
N ASP A 66 2.20 7.33 -7.90
CA ASP A 66 2.35 8.52 -8.76
C ASP A 66 1.25 8.60 -9.83
N GLN A 67 0.84 7.44 -10.39
CA GLN A 67 -0.30 7.40 -11.31
C GLN A 67 -1.61 7.83 -10.63
N CYS A 68 -1.80 7.48 -9.37
CA CYS A 68 -2.98 7.91 -8.60
C CYS A 68 -2.96 9.43 -8.37
N PHE A 69 -1.84 10.00 -7.99
CA PHE A 69 -1.68 11.46 -7.86
C PHE A 69 -1.87 12.19 -9.18
N LEU A 70 -1.27 11.66 -10.25
CA LEU A 70 -1.41 12.24 -11.59
C LEU A 70 -2.88 12.27 -12.04
N LYS A 71 -3.61 11.18 -11.85
CA LYS A 71 -5.05 11.12 -12.19
C LYS A 71 -5.88 12.09 -11.36
N ALA A 72 -5.52 12.30 -10.10
CA ALA A 72 -6.17 13.28 -9.25
C ALA A 72 -5.77 14.73 -9.58
N GLY A 73 -4.75 14.94 -10.41
CA GLY A 73 -4.21 16.28 -10.71
C GLY A 73 -3.50 16.92 -9.51
N VAL A 74 -2.92 16.12 -8.63
CA VAL A 74 -2.26 16.56 -7.40
C VAL A 74 -0.75 16.30 -7.49
N VAL A 75 0.02 17.29 -7.08
CA VAL A 75 1.46 17.13 -6.80
C VAL A 75 1.60 16.91 -5.29
N PRO A 76 2.03 15.72 -4.82
CA PRO A 76 2.12 15.45 -3.40
C PRO A 76 3.20 16.30 -2.72
N ASP A 77 2.93 16.77 -1.51
CA ASP A 77 3.94 17.32 -0.62
C ASP A 77 4.73 16.14 -0.01
N ILE A 78 5.99 15.97 -0.42
CA ILE A 78 6.80 14.81 -0.02
C ILE A 78 7.71 15.20 1.13
N PHE A 79 7.42 14.69 2.32
CA PHE A 79 8.25 14.89 3.51
C PHE A 79 9.51 14.00 3.49
N LEU A 80 9.36 12.74 3.07
CA LEU A 80 10.45 11.76 3.05
C LEU A 80 10.25 10.75 1.91
N GLU A 81 11.35 10.40 1.26
CA GLU A 81 11.43 9.26 0.34
C GLU A 81 12.38 8.19 0.89
N ALA A 82 11.95 6.92 0.85
CA ALA A 82 12.75 5.80 1.32
C ALA A 82 12.53 4.53 0.49
N GLN A 83 13.49 3.60 0.56
CA GLN A 83 13.36 2.31 -0.11
C GLN A 83 12.40 1.35 0.60
N SER A 84 12.30 1.45 1.92
CA SER A 84 11.51 0.54 2.74
C SER A 84 10.25 1.23 3.26
N THR A 85 9.10 0.61 3.01
CA THR A 85 7.82 1.03 3.59
C THR A 85 7.71 0.70 5.09
N GLU A 86 8.52 -0.24 5.59
CA GLU A 86 8.63 -0.53 7.03
C GLU A 86 9.14 0.68 7.82
N LEU A 87 10.01 1.49 7.21
CA LEU A 87 10.44 2.75 7.81
C LEU A 87 9.25 3.68 8.06
N PHE A 88 8.31 3.78 7.12
CA PHE A 88 7.12 4.63 7.27
C PHE A 88 6.23 4.14 8.42
N MET A 89 6.07 2.82 8.55
CA MET A 89 5.34 2.23 9.67
C MET A 89 6.02 2.53 11.01
N SER A 90 7.35 2.48 11.07
CA SER A 90 8.13 2.86 12.26
C SER A 90 8.04 4.36 12.59
N LEU A 91 7.84 5.20 11.58
CA LEU A 91 7.69 6.65 11.74
C LEU A 91 6.23 7.07 12.05
N TYR A 92 5.27 6.17 11.97
CA TYR A 92 3.85 6.46 12.21
C TYR A 92 3.57 7.20 13.54
N PRO A 93 4.16 6.83 14.69
CA PRO A 93 3.90 7.53 15.97
C PRO A 93 4.31 9.00 15.97
N TYR A 94 5.22 9.40 15.09
CA TYR A 94 5.74 10.76 15.01
C TYR A 94 4.87 11.71 14.16
N ASN A 95 3.92 11.17 13.39
CA ASN A 95 2.95 11.94 12.59
C ASN A 95 3.58 12.90 11.57
N TYR A 96 4.70 12.49 10.95
CA TYR A 96 5.39 13.29 9.93
C TYR A 96 4.62 13.39 8.61
N GLY A 97 3.78 12.41 8.31
CA GLY A 97 2.99 12.39 7.08
C GLY A 97 2.14 11.14 6.95
N ALA A 98 1.28 11.15 5.95
CA ALA A 98 0.55 9.98 5.51
C ALA A 98 1.44 9.10 4.63
N PHE A 99 1.16 7.80 4.55
CA PHE A 99 1.88 6.88 3.69
C PHE A 99 0.96 5.84 3.07
N PHE A 100 1.42 5.23 2.00
CA PHE A 100 0.71 4.13 1.36
C PHE A 100 1.32 2.80 1.78
N SER A 101 0.45 1.84 2.07
CA SER A 101 0.86 0.49 2.40
C SER A 101 -0.08 -0.53 1.76
N THR A 102 0.41 -1.75 1.59
CA THR A 102 -0.40 -2.83 1.04
C THR A 102 -1.08 -3.63 2.13
N GLN A 103 -2.19 -4.27 1.79
CA GLN A 103 -2.99 -5.09 2.70
C GLN A 103 -2.13 -6.10 3.49
N MET A 104 -1.24 -6.79 2.81
CA MET A 104 -0.38 -7.81 3.43
C MET A 104 0.48 -7.25 4.57
N ARG A 105 1.01 -6.03 4.39
CA ARG A 105 1.86 -5.36 5.40
C ARG A 105 1.05 -4.79 6.55
N LEU A 106 -0.15 -4.29 6.25
CA LEU A 106 -1.05 -3.69 7.25
C LEU A 106 -1.52 -4.68 8.31
N GLN A 107 -1.60 -5.95 8.01
CA GLN A 107 -2.02 -6.97 8.98
C GLN A 107 -1.12 -7.03 10.22
N SER A 108 0.19 -6.93 10.03
CA SER A 108 1.13 -6.87 11.16
C SER A 108 1.11 -5.50 11.83
N PHE A 109 1.12 -4.44 11.04
CA PHE A 109 1.13 -3.06 11.51
C PHE A 109 -0.07 -2.74 12.44
N LEU A 110 -1.27 -3.19 12.08
CA LEU A 110 -2.49 -2.92 12.85
C LEU A 110 -2.55 -3.67 14.19
N LYS A 111 -1.77 -4.73 14.38
CA LYS A 111 -1.65 -5.37 15.70
C LYS A 111 -1.02 -4.43 16.73
N ASP A 112 -0.04 -3.64 16.30
CA ASP A 112 0.68 -2.71 17.16
C ASP A 112 0.04 -1.30 17.14
N ASN A 113 -0.78 -1.00 16.14
CA ASN A 113 -1.41 0.30 15.92
C ASN A 113 -2.92 0.14 15.61
N PRO A 114 -3.73 -0.36 16.56
CA PRO A 114 -5.15 -0.68 16.30
C PRO A 114 -5.99 0.55 15.95
N ASP A 115 -5.56 1.76 16.37
CA ASP A 115 -6.26 3.02 16.13
C ASP A 115 -5.81 3.74 14.84
N ALA A 116 -4.93 3.10 14.03
CA ALA A 116 -4.49 3.68 12.78
C ALA A 116 -5.64 3.75 11.77
N ASN A 117 -5.75 4.88 11.08
CA ASN A 117 -6.66 4.99 9.96
C ASN A 117 -6.02 4.37 8.73
N VAL A 118 -6.69 3.38 8.16
CA VAL A 118 -6.31 2.71 6.92
C VAL A 118 -7.46 2.79 5.94
N PHE A 119 -7.30 3.61 4.91
CA PHE A 119 -8.34 3.90 3.95
C PHE A 119 -8.04 3.22 2.62
N PRO A 120 -8.92 2.35 2.10
CA PRO A 120 -8.74 1.77 0.78
C PRO A 120 -8.55 2.85 -0.28
N LEU A 121 -7.55 2.72 -1.16
CA LEU A 121 -7.38 3.65 -2.27
C LEU A 121 -8.20 3.18 -3.46
N ILE A 122 -9.11 4.05 -3.94
CA ILE A 122 -10.03 3.76 -5.03
C ILE A 122 -9.73 4.68 -6.22
N MET A 123 -9.51 4.09 -7.39
CA MET A 123 -9.33 4.81 -8.64
C MET A 123 -10.22 4.17 -9.71
N ASP A 124 -10.91 5.00 -10.50
CA ASP A 124 -11.83 4.54 -11.55
C ASP A 124 -12.89 3.54 -11.03
N GLY A 125 -13.38 3.75 -9.79
CA GLY A 125 -14.37 2.89 -9.13
C GLY A 125 -13.86 1.54 -8.65
N ARG A 126 -12.55 1.29 -8.66
CA ARG A 126 -11.92 0.04 -8.22
C ARG A 126 -10.82 0.30 -7.22
N MET A 127 -10.62 -0.66 -6.31
CA MET A 127 -9.47 -0.60 -5.40
C MET A 127 -8.17 -0.72 -6.18
N VAL A 128 -7.22 0.15 -5.85
CA VAL A 128 -5.87 0.11 -6.44
C VAL A 128 -5.14 -1.12 -5.96
N GLN A 129 -4.51 -1.83 -6.90
CA GLN A 129 -3.81 -3.09 -6.64
C GLN A 129 -2.33 -2.97 -6.96
N HIS A 130 -1.52 -3.60 -6.13
CA HIS A 130 -0.11 -3.86 -6.37
C HIS A 130 0.07 -5.35 -6.67
N ARG A 131 0.34 -5.67 -7.95
CA ARG A 131 0.45 -7.06 -8.41
C ARG A 131 1.82 -7.64 -8.06
N LEU A 132 1.81 -8.74 -7.30
CA LEU A 132 2.97 -9.59 -7.10
C LEU A 132 2.93 -10.77 -8.07
N VAL A 133 4.10 -11.09 -8.61
CA VAL A 133 4.27 -12.21 -9.53
C VAL A 133 5.46 -13.05 -9.08
N LEU A 134 5.38 -14.34 -9.31
CA LEU A 134 6.50 -15.26 -9.27
C LEU A 134 7.04 -15.41 -10.68
N ALA A 135 8.34 -15.21 -10.87
CA ALA A 135 8.96 -15.29 -12.18
C ALA A 135 10.27 -16.09 -12.10
N TYR A 136 10.49 -17.00 -13.10
CA TYR A 136 11.72 -17.72 -13.27
C TYR A 136 12.02 -17.96 -14.75
N HIS A 137 13.28 -18.24 -15.08
CA HIS A 137 13.70 -18.56 -16.44
C HIS A 137 13.33 -19.98 -16.80
N GLU A 138 12.55 -20.18 -17.89
CA GLU A 138 12.17 -21.51 -18.37
C GLU A 138 13.38 -22.31 -18.89
N ASP A 139 14.36 -21.61 -19.46
CA ASP A 139 15.54 -22.21 -20.07
C ASP A 139 16.64 -22.60 -19.05
N ARG A 140 16.42 -22.36 -17.75
CA ARG A 140 17.36 -22.71 -16.69
C ARG A 140 16.90 -23.95 -15.94
N TYR A 141 17.87 -24.83 -15.66
CA TYR A 141 17.62 -25.95 -14.76
C TYR A 141 17.17 -25.44 -13.40
N LEU A 142 16.01 -25.91 -12.98
CA LEU A 142 15.50 -25.69 -11.63
C LEU A 142 15.64 -27.01 -10.86
N PRO A 143 16.39 -27.01 -9.74
CA PRO A 143 16.46 -28.19 -8.88
C PRO A 143 15.11 -28.46 -8.22
N GLU A 144 14.91 -29.70 -7.76
CA GLU A 144 13.63 -30.16 -7.18
C GLU A 144 13.12 -29.26 -6.06
N TYR A 145 14.01 -28.85 -5.15
CA TYR A 145 13.65 -27.93 -4.05
C TYR A 145 13.13 -26.57 -4.51
N ALA A 146 13.49 -26.13 -5.72
CA ALA A 146 12.96 -24.87 -6.26
C ALA A 146 11.48 -25.01 -6.66
N PHE A 147 11.06 -26.17 -7.14
CA PHE A 147 9.64 -26.45 -7.40
C PHE A 147 8.86 -26.52 -6.09
N ASP A 148 9.39 -27.17 -5.06
CA ASP A 148 8.78 -27.21 -3.73
C ASP A 148 8.61 -25.80 -3.16
N PHE A 149 9.64 -24.96 -3.29
CA PHE A 149 9.57 -23.56 -2.87
C PHE A 149 8.50 -22.77 -3.63
N ILE A 150 8.36 -23.00 -4.95
CA ILE A 150 7.32 -22.36 -5.76
C ILE A 150 5.92 -22.75 -5.26
N GLU A 151 5.69 -24.03 -5.00
CA GLU A 151 4.38 -24.51 -4.54
C GLU A 151 4.06 -23.98 -3.13
N ILE A 152 5.01 -24.04 -2.20
CA ILE A 152 4.85 -23.46 -0.86
C ILE A 152 4.56 -21.96 -0.94
N THR A 153 5.27 -21.25 -1.81
CA THR A 153 5.03 -19.80 -2.02
C THR A 153 3.60 -19.55 -2.49
N LYS A 154 3.11 -20.28 -3.49
CA LYS A 154 1.73 -20.15 -3.98
C LYS A 154 0.71 -20.41 -2.87
N GLU A 155 0.89 -21.46 -2.06
CA GLU A 155 0.00 -21.78 -0.95
C GLU A 155 -0.02 -20.69 0.12
N VAL A 156 1.14 -20.13 0.48
CA VAL A 156 1.24 -19.05 1.46
C VAL A 156 0.51 -17.81 0.96
N PHE A 157 0.74 -17.40 -0.28
CA PHE A 157 0.08 -16.23 -0.84
C PHE A 157 -1.42 -16.44 -1.10
N ASP A 158 -1.87 -17.65 -1.43
CA ASP A 158 -3.30 -17.97 -1.50
C ASP A 158 -3.97 -17.78 -0.13
N ARG A 159 -3.35 -18.24 0.95
CA ARG A 159 -3.84 -18.00 2.32
C ARG A 159 -3.88 -16.52 2.68
N LEU A 160 -2.82 -15.77 2.35
CA LEU A 160 -2.74 -14.32 2.61
C LEU A 160 -3.80 -13.53 1.83
N SER A 161 -4.12 -13.95 0.60
CA SER A 161 -5.14 -13.30 -0.22
C SER A 161 -6.56 -13.39 0.36
N ARG A 162 -6.81 -14.41 1.19
CA ARG A 162 -8.12 -14.66 1.84
C ARG A 162 -8.32 -13.85 3.12
N VAL A 163 -7.24 -13.32 3.69
CA VAL A 163 -7.33 -12.48 4.88
C VAL A 163 -7.78 -11.08 4.45
N ARG A 164 -9.00 -10.72 4.83
CA ARG A 164 -9.51 -9.37 4.57
C ARG A 164 -8.77 -8.36 5.44
N PRO A 165 -8.49 -7.16 4.91
CA PRO A 165 -8.03 -6.07 5.76
C PRO A 165 -9.10 -5.78 6.79
N VAL A 166 -8.64 -5.36 7.94
CA VAL A 166 -9.54 -4.91 9.00
C VAL A 166 -10.35 -3.72 8.46
N PRO A 167 -11.67 -3.71 8.69
CA PRO A 167 -12.54 -2.65 8.24
C PRO A 167 -12.19 -1.29 8.81
#